data_d2e9e8bc67cc73e72fce24a0764bfe6e
#
_entry.id   d2e9e8bc67cc73e72fce24a0764bfe6e
#
_cell.length_a   1.000
_cell.length_b   1.000
_cell.length_c   1.000
_cell.angle_alpha   90.00
_cell.angle_beta   90.00
_cell.angle_gamma   90.00
#
_symmetry.space_group_name_H-M   'P 1'
#
loop_
_entity.id
_entity.type
_entity.pdbx_description
1 polymer ?
#
loop_
_entity_poly.entity_id
_entity_poly.type
_entity_poly.pdbx_seq_one_letter_code
_entity_poly.pdbx_strand_id
1 'polypeptide(L)'
;MIRYLGHASLYLETDEVTIVTDPWFSKKGAYESTWFQYPDNTDIDFGWIDGLDYVCISHEHEDHCDIEFLKRLNPSTKIVTANFINKRYVNLLKDNLVNEIIEVDDRTTFELGDVKYTPMIQIPMG
;
A
#
# COMPACT_ATOMS: atom_id res chain seq x y z
N MET A 1 6.94 -15.56 6.17
CA MET A 1 7.80 -15.31 5.01
C MET A 1 7.75 -13.85 4.63
N ILE A 2 8.90 -13.25 4.38
CA ILE A 2 8.99 -11.86 3.88
C ILE A 2 9.75 -11.90 2.56
N ARG A 3 9.20 -11.24 1.54
CA ARG A 3 9.83 -11.12 0.23
C ARG A 3 9.86 -9.66 -0.22
N TYR A 4 11.02 -9.19 -0.67
CA TYR A 4 11.16 -7.85 -1.22
C TYR A 4 10.64 -7.82 -2.66
N LEU A 5 9.71 -6.89 -2.94
CA LEU A 5 9.09 -6.75 -4.25
C LEU A 5 9.63 -5.56 -5.06
N GLY A 6 10.46 -4.73 -4.46
CA GLY A 6 11.07 -3.56 -5.09
C GLY A 6 10.65 -2.25 -4.44
N HIS A 7 11.53 -1.28 -4.44
CA HIS A 7 11.35 0.06 -3.84
C HIS A 7 10.95 -0.05 -2.37
N ALA A 8 9.77 0.40 -1.98
CA ALA A 8 9.27 0.31 -0.60
C ALA A 8 8.29 -0.87 -0.41
N SER A 9 8.16 -1.75 -1.41
CA SER A 9 7.17 -2.81 -1.40
C SER A 9 7.73 -4.10 -0.85
N LEU A 10 7.07 -4.63 0.19
CA LEU A 10 7.35 -5.92 0.80
C LEU A 10 6.09 -6.79 0.76
N TYR A 11 6.28 -8.09 0.50
CA TYR A 11 5.25 -9.11 0.68
C TYR A 11 5.50 -9.82 1.99
N LEU A 12 4.51 -9.84 2.86
CA LEU A 12 4.57 -10.50 4.17
C LEU A 12 3.47 -11.56 4.25
N GLU A 13 3.85 -12.79 4.55
CA GLU A 13 2.92 -13.90 4.73
C GLU A 13 3.17 -14.58 6.07
N THR A 14 2.10 -14.74 6.85
CA THR A 14 2.08 -15.53 8.07
C THR A 14 1.03 -16.62 7.92
N ASP A 15 0.85 -17.45 8.94
CA ASP A 15 -0.21 -18.48 8.94
C ASP A 15 -1.62 -17.85 8.92
N GLU A 16 -1.76 -16.61 9.37
CA GLU A 16 -3.06 -15.95 9.51
C GLU A 16 -3.35 -14.89 8.44
N VAL A 17 -2.32 -14.26 7.85
CA VAL A 17 -2.53 -13.07 7.03
C VAL A 17 -1.48 -12.93 5.94
N THR A 18 -1.89 -12.32 4.82
CA THR A 18 -1.00 -11.91 3.72
C THR A 18 -1.13 -10.42 3.50
N ILE A 19 0.01 -9.71 3.45
CA ILE A 19 0.08 -8.24 3.39
C ILE A 19 1.12 -7.82 2.35
N VAL A 20 0.81 -6.77 1.59
CA VAL A 20 1.80 -6.06 0.76
C VAL A 20 1.86 -4.61 1.19
N THR A 21 3.08 -4.06 1.28
CA THR A 21 3.30 -2.66 1.62
C THR A 21 3.62 -1.84 0.38
N ASP A 22 3.13 -0.60 0.32
CA ASP A 22 3.47 0.42 -0.68
C ASP A 22 3.73 -0.15 -2.09
N PRO A 23 2.75 -0.83 -2.72
CA PRO A 23 2.95 -1.43 -4.03
C PRO A 23 3.15 -0.36 -5.12
N TRP A 24 4.21 -0.52 -5.92
CA TRP A 24 4.50 0.34 -7.06
C TRP A 24 5.02 -0.53 -8.20
N PHE A 25 4.13 -0.88 -9.14
CA PHE A 25 4.40 -1.82 -10.22
C PHE A 25 3.98 -1.34 -11.59
N SER A 26 3.37 -0.16 -11.71
CA SER A 26 2.86 0.36 -12.98
C SER A 26 4.00 0.78 -13.90
N LYS A 27 3.91 0.40 -15.17
CA LYS A 27 4.93 0.70 -16.19
C LYS A 27 5.06 2.18 -16.49
N LYS A 28 4.02 2.97 -16.21
CA LYS A 28 4.07 4.43 -16.43
C LYS A 28 5.04 5.14 -15.49
N GLY A 29 5.51 4.46 -14.44
CA GLY A 29 6.37 5.06 -13.42
C GLY A 29 5.60 6.02 -12.52
N ALA A 30 6.31 7.02 -11.97
CA ALA A 30 5.76 8.02 -11.07
C ALA A 30 6.17 9.42 -11.52
N TYR A 31 5.46 10.45 -11.02
CA TYR A 31 5.76 11.86 -11.27
C TYR A 31 5.86 12.17 -12.77
N GLU A 32 4.76 11.91 -13.49
CA GLU A 32 4.64 12.14 -14.94
C GLU A 32 5.72 11.41 -15.75
N SER A 33 6.00 10.16 -15.37
CA SER A 33 7.01 9.31 -16.02
C SER A 33 8.43 9.84 -15.93
N THR A 34 8.76 10.56 -14.84
CA THR A 34 10.13 11.01 -14.56
C THR A 34 10.89 10.05 -13.66
N TRP A 35 10.18 9.20 -12.90
CA TRP A 35 10.73 8.18 -12.02
C TRP A 35 10.26 6.80 -12.44
N PHE A 36 11.17 5.84 -12.47
CA PHE A 36 10.87 4.44 -12.76
C PHE A 36 11.51 3.52 -11.72
N GLN A 37 10.91 2.35 -11.57
CA GLN A 37 11.41 1.33 -10.66
C GLN A 37 12.78 0.83 -11.13
N TYR A 38 13.70 0.64 -10.17
CA TYR A 38 15.00 0.04 -10.43
C TYR A 38 15.38 -0.86 -9.24
N PRO A 39 15.61 -2.16 -9.45
CA PRO A 39 15.37 -2.87 -10.72
C PRO A 39 13.90 -2.84 -11.14
N ASP A 40 13.65 -3.03 -12.44
CA ASP A 40 12.28 -3.08 -12.97
C ASP A 40 11.50 -4.22 -12.32
N ASN A 41 10.37 -3.90 -11.68
CA ASN A 41 9.49 -4.87 -11.03
C ASN A 41 8.09 -4.91 -11.68
N THR A 42 7.93 -4.31 -12.86
CA THR A 42 6.62 -4.19 -13.50
C THR A 42 6.11 -5.51 -14.08
N ASP A 43 6.98 -6.49 -14.27
CA ASP A 43 6.66 -7.81 -14.82
C ASP A 43 6.98 -8.97 -13.86
N ILE A 44 6.99 -8.75 -12.55
CA ILE A 44 7.15 -9.82 -11.57
C ILE A 44 5.92 -10.74 -11.58
N ASP A 45 6.03 -11.90 -10.95
CA ASP A 45 4.90 -12.80 -10.78
C ASP A 45 3.91 -12.21 -9.77
N PHE A 46 2.69 -11.90 -10.22
CA PHE A 46 1.60 -11.35 -9.39
C PHE A 46 0.60 -12.42 -8.95
N GLY A 47 0.96 -13.70 -8.98
CA GLY A 47 0.07 -14.79 -8.59
C GLY A 47 -0.51 -14.66 -7.17
N TRP A 48 0.13 -13.87 -6.31
CA TRP A 48 -0.30 -13.62 -4.94
C TRP A 48 -1.42 -12.57 -4.81
N ILE A 49 -1.76 -11.84 -5.89
CA ILE A 49 -2.62 -10.65 -5.81
C ILE A 49 -4.04 -10.97 -5.31
N ASP A 50 -4.62 -12.08 -5.73
CA ASP A 50 -6.01 -12.42 -5.38
C ASP A 50 -6.14 -12.95 -3.95
N GLY A 51 -5.05 -13.40 -3.35
CA GLY A 51 -5.03 -13.92 -1.99
C GLY A 51 -4.63 -12.90 -0.93
N LEU A 52 -4.42 -11.64 -1.30
CA LEU A 52 -4.03 -10.61 -0.34
C LEU A 52 -5.17 -10.26 0.61
N ASP A 53 -4.87 -10.22 1.90
CA ASP A 53 -5.80 -9.76 2.91
C ASP A 53 -5.74 -8.24 3.07
N TYR A 54 -4.53 -7.67 3.07
CA TYR A 54 -4.32 -6.25 3.29
C TYR A 54 -3.23 -5.68 2.39
N VAL A 55 -3.42 -4.42 2.02
CA VAL A 55 -2.36 -3.58 1.45
C VAL A 55 -2.18 -2.39 2.38
N CYS A 56 -0.95 -2.20 2.88
CA CYS A 56 -0.62 -1.08 3.75
C CYS A 56 0.09 -0.01 2.94
N ILE A 57 -0.45 1.21 2.93
CA ILE A 57 0.12 2.34 2.17
C ILE A 57 0.57 3.41 3.16
N SER A 58 1.82 3.86 3.04
CA SER A 58 2.39 4.84 3.96
C SER A 58 1.90 6.26 3.70
N HIS A 59 1.80 6.68 2.43
CA HIS A 59 1.38 8.04 2.07
C HIS A 59 1.00 8.12 0.59
N GLU A 60 0.58 9.32 0.14
CA GLU A 60 -0.02 9.52 -1.19
C GLU A 60 0.97 9.63 -2.36
N HIS A 61 2.28 9.69 -2.14
CA HIS A 61 3.25 9.80 -3.23
C HIS A 61 3.10 8.64 -4.22
N GLU A 62 3.23 8.91 -5.51
CA GLU A 62 2.94 7.93 -6.57
C GLU A 62 3.81 6.68 -6.50
N ASP A 63 5.04 6.79 -5.98
CA ASP A 63 5.95 5.65 -5.81
C ASP A 63 5.60 4.79 -4.58
N HIS A 64 4.59 5.18 -3.80
CA HIS A 64 4.06 4.44 -2.65
C HIS A 64 2.57 4.14 -2.78
N CYS A 65 1.85 4.90 -3.61
CA CYS A 65 0.41 4.77 -3.80
C CYS A 65 0.10 4.68 -5.30
N ASP A 66 0.15 3.48 -5.83
CA ASP A 66 -0.04 3.17 -7.26
C ASP A 66 -1.50 2.82 -7.52
N ILE A 67 -2.32 3.81 -7.85
CA ILE A 67 -3.76 3.64 -8.07
C ILE A 67 -4.05 2.63 -9.18
N GLU A 68 -3.27 2.66 -10.26
CA GLU A 68 -3.44 1.71 -11.38
C GLU A 68 -3.28 0.27 -10.91
N PHE A 69 -2.27 -0.01 -10.08
CA PHE A 69 -2.08 -1.34 -9.51
C PHE A 69 -3.20 -1.67 -8.51
N LEU A 70 -3.58 -0.73 -7.65
CA LEU A 70 -4.61 -0.97 -6.63
C LEU A 70 -5.95 -1.36 -7.24
N LYS A 71 -6.27 -0.89 -8.44
CA LYS A 71 -7.49 -1.27 -9.16
C LYS A 71 -7.51 -2.75 -9.57
N ARG A 72 -6.37 -3.42 -9.55
CA ARG A 72 -6.26 -4.86 -9.85
C ARG A 72 -6.55 -5.75 -8.66
N LEU A 73 -6.62 -5.20 -7.45
CA LEU A 73 -6.85 -5.98 -6.23
C LEU A 73 -8.22 -6.62 -6.22
N ASN A 74 -8.32 -7.79 -5.57
CA ASN A 74 -9.60 -8.37 -5.26
C ASN A 74 -10.41 -7.39 -4.40
N PRO A 75 -11.72 -7.17 -4.66
CA PRO A 75 -12.52 -6.26 -3.84
C PRO A 75 -12.53 -6.56 -2.34
N SER A 76 -12.26 -7.81 -1.94
CA SER A 76 -12.18 -8.21 -0.55
C SER A 76 -10.88 -7.79 0.16
N THR A 77 -9.84 -7.43 -0.60
CA THR A 77 -8.60 -6.93 -0.01
C THR A 77 -8.83 -5.56 0.60
N LYS A 78 -8.42 -5.37 1.85
CA LYS A 78 -8.59 -4.10 2.58
C LYS A 78 -7.32 -3.27 2.49
N ILE A 79 -7.49 -1.96 2.42
CA ILE A 79 -6.36 -1.02 2.38
C ILE A 79 -6.24 -0.35 3.74
N VAL A 80 -5.04 -0.38 4.31
CA VAL A 80 -4.74 0.16 5.64
C VAL A 80 -3.77 1.32 5.48
N THR A 81 -4.08 2.45 6.08
CA THR A 81 -3.24 3.64 6.03
C THR A 81 -3.40 4.45 7.31
N ALA A 82 -2.52 5.44 7.51
CA ALA A 82 -2.62 6.35 8.63
C ALA A 82 -3.81 7.30 8.45
N ASN A 83 -4.41 7.72 9.57
CA ASN A 83 -5.47 8.72 9.57
C ASN A 83 -4.85 10.11 9.53
N PHE A 84 -4.66 10.65 8.32
CA PHE A 84 -4.13 12.00 8.13
C PHE A 84 -5.22 13.05 8.32
N ILE A 85 -4.83 14.24 8.80
CA ILE A 85 -5.76 15.37 8.95
C ILE A 85 -6.31 15.79 7.58
N ASN A 86 -5.43 15.90 6.57
CA ASN A 86 -5.83 16.19 5.19
C ASN A 86 -6.45 14.95 4.56
N LYS A 87 -7.73 15.03 4.18
CA LYS A 87 -8.47 13.90 3.62
C LYS A 87 -8.37 13.77 2.10
N ARG A 88 -7.57 14.61 1.43
CA ARG A 88 -7.41 14.52 -0.03
C ARG A 88 -6.94 13.14 -0.47
N TYR A 89 -5.97 12.57 0.24
CA TYR A 89 -5.42 11.26 -0.04
C TYR A 89 -6.46 10.12 0.11
N VAL A 90 -7.13 10.06 1.25
CA VAL A 90 -8.11 9.00 1.47
C VAL A 90 -9.30 9.14 0.53
N ASN A 91 -9.69 10.36 0.19
CA ASN A 91 -10.75 10.60 -0.79
C ASN A 91 -10.33 10.16 -2.19
N LEU A 92 -9.06 10.35 -2.56
CA LEU A 92 -8.52 9.83 -3.81
C LEU A 92 -8.67 8.31 -3.88
N LEU A 93 -8.33 7.61 -2.80
CA LEU A 93 -8.51 6.16 -2.74
C LEU A 93 -9.99 5.77 -2.87
N LYS A 94 -10.86 6.41 -2.10
CA LYS A 94 -12.30 6.10 -2.12
C LYS A 94 -12.94 6.39 -3.48
N ASP A 95 -12.51 7.43 -4.17
CA ASP A 95 -13.05 7.80 -5.47
C ASP A 95 -12.64 6.83 -6.58
N ASN A 96 -11.52 6.12 -6.41
CA ASN A 96 -10.96 5.23 -7.43
C ASN A 96 -11.14 3.75 -7.13
N LEU A 97 -11.39 3.37 -5.89
CA LEU A 97 -11.37 1.97 -5.45
C LEU A 97 -12.67 1.59 -4.76
N VAL A 98 -13.06 0.31 -4.91
CA VAL A 98 -14.21 -0.26 -4.20
C VAL A 98 -13.81 -0.89 -2.86
N ASN A 99 -12.52 -1.05 -2.62
CA ASN A 99 -11.98 -1.71 -1.43
C ASN A 99 -12.25 -0.89 -0.17
N GLU A 100 -12.45 -1.58 0.96
CA GLU A 100 -12.55 -0.93 2.26
C GLU A 100 -11.22 -0.24 2.59
N ILE A 101 -11.30 1.01 3.05
CA ILE A 101 -10.15 1.79 3.49
C ILE A 101 -10.20 1.89 5.02
N ILE A 102 -9.17 1.38 5.69
CA ILE A 102 -9.05 1.44 7.15
C ILE A 102 -8.03 2.53 7.49
N GLU A 103 -8.47 3.56 8.20
CA GLU A 103 -7.61 4.64 8.67
C GLU A 103 -7.24 4.39 10.12
N VAL A 104 -5.96 4.34 10.43
CA VAL A 104 -5.45 4.08 11.79
C VAL A 104 -4.80 5.35 12.33
N ASP A 105 -5.19 5.73 13.54
CA ASP A 105 -4.68 6.95 14.19
C ASP A 105 -3.17 6.85 14.46
N ASP A 106 -2.50 7.99 14.38
CA ASP A 106 -1.06 8.10 14.63
C ASP A 106 -0.69 7.44 15.95
N ARG A 107 0.36 6.63 15.93
CA ARG A 107 0.90 5.91 17.10
C ARG A 107 -0.10 4.98 17.79
N THR A 108 -1.15 4.59 17.10
CA THR A 108 -2.13 3.60 17.56
C THR A 108 -1.87 2.29 16.85
N THR A 109 -1.94 1.18 17.58
CA THR A 109 -1.71 -0.14 17.00
C THR A 109 -3.01 -0.76 16.53
N PHE A 110 -3.04 -1.21 15.29
CA PHE A 110 -4.15 -1.95 14.67
C PHE A 110 -3.67 -3.36 14.32
N GLU A 111 -4.45 -4.37 14.69
CA GLU A 111 -4.07 -5.76 14.44
C GLU A 111 -4.55 -6.24 13.07
N LEU A 112 -3.62 -6.77 12.27
CA LEU A 112 -3.87 -7.40 10.99
C LEU A 112 -3.58 -8.90 11.15
N GLY A 113 -4.55 -9.65 11.71
CA GLY A 113 -4.29 -11.02 12.13
C GLY A 113 -3.21 -11.03 13.22
N ASP A 114 -2.15 -11.78 12.99
CA ASP A 114 -1.01 -11.87 13.92
C ASP A 114 0.07 -10.80 13.66
N VAL A 115 -0.19 -9.84 12.77
CA VAL A 115 0.72 -8.74 12.45
C VAL A 115 0.16 -7.44 13.03
N LYS A 116 1.01 -6.62 13.60
CA LYS A 116 0.62 -5.32 14.17
C LYS A 116 1.05 -4.19 13.24
N TYR A 117 0.11 -3.28 12.99
CA TYR A 117 0.34 -2.07 12.20
C TYR A 117 0.25 -0.85 13.12
N THR A 118 1.31 -0.04 13.14
CA THR A 118 1.34 1.20 13.95
C THR A 118 1.88 2.33 13.08
N PRO A 119 1.01 3.26 12.61
CA PRO A 119 1.48 4.38 11.80
C PRO A 119 2.20 5.39 12.67
N MET A 120 3.26 5.98 12.11
CA MET A 120 4.06 7.01 12.75
C MET A 120 4.12 8.21 11.81
N ILE A 121 3.17 9.14 11.97
CA ILE A 121 3.12 10.33 11.12
C ILE A 121 4.22 11.29 11.56
N GLN A 122 5.11 11.64 10.62
CA GLN A 122 6.14 12.63 10.87
C GLN A 122 5.61 14.01 10.50
N ILE A 123 5.66 14.93 11.46
CA ILE A 123 5.33 16.32 11.23
C ILE A 123 6.66 17.05 11.01
N PRO A 124 6.86 17.72 9.85
CA PRO A 124 8.08 18.48 9.64
C PRO A 124 8.26 19.52 10.75
N MET A 125 9.42 19.50 11.36
CA MET A 125 9.83 20.49 12.34
C MET A 125 10.50 21.63 11.58
N GLY A 126 9.80 22.76 11.44
CA GLY A 126 10.43 23.78 10.67
C GLY A 126 9.95 25.13 10.86
#